data_692f82e7e7a63ead8a69b3349b5f9579
#
_entry.id   692f82e7e7a63ead8a69b3349b5f9579
#
_cell.length_a   1.000
_cell.length_b   1.000
_cell.length_c   1.000
_cell.angle_alpha   90.00
_cell.angle_beta   90.00
_cell.angle_gamma   90.00
#
_symmetry.space_group_name_H-M   'P 1'
#
loop_
_entity.id
_entity.type
_entity.pdbx_description
1 polymer ?
#
loop_
_entity_poly.entity_id
_entity_poly.type
_entity_poly.pdbx_seq_one_letter_code
_entity_poly.pdbx_strand_id
1 'polypeptide(L)'
;GKRKNVKRLCKRWCDQVMQIEQFFPTNISNSFCPFHNEVEKQLIDHCFSISKTIKKSDNIFQNNGQLYTTYGTHDILLDEKFERLNNWIKDEVKKYVDTLRMKVNLKYEGNAFFNIYKKHDYQETHDHAGSIISCIYFLKSNEKSSRVFFKSRMYDNIEHDSSNPPTGNVWFESQPGKLLIFRS
;
A
#
# COMPACT_ATOMS: atom_id res chain seq x y z
N GLY A 1 52.58 -30.18 -15.61
CA GLY A 1 51.11 -30.40 -15.57
C GLY A 1 50.28 -29.29 -14.86
N LYS A 2 50.89 -28.38 -14.07
CA LYS A 2 50.16 -27.37 -13.26
C LYS A 2 49.81 -26.05 -13.98
N ARG A 3 50.46 -25.72 -15.08
CA ARG A 3 50.21 -24.43 -15.80
C ARG A 3 49.03 -24.47 -16.78
N LYS A 4 48.52 -25.61 -17.18
CA LYS A 4 47.34 -25.70 -18.08
C LYS A 4 46.00 -25.50 -17.36
N ASN A 5 45.89 -25.73 -16.05
CA ASN A 5 44.65 -25.56 -15.32
C ASN A 5 44.35 -24.10 -14.93
N VAL A 6 45.39 -23.27 -14.75
CA VAL A 6 45.20 -21.85 -14.41
C VAL A 6 44.62 -21.06 -15.60
N LYS A 7 45.03 -21.38 -16.84
CA LYS A 7 44.48 -20.72 -18.04
C LYS A 7 43.04 -21.09 -18.33
N ARG A 8 42.55 -22.26 -17.91
CA ARG A 8 41.15 -22.67 -18.07
C ARG A 8 40.24 -22.01 -17.06
N LEU A 9 40.69 -21.73 -15.85
CA LEU A 9 39.97 -21.01 -14.83
C LEU A 9 39.81 -19.52 -15.20
N CYS A 10 40.88 -18.91 -15.70
CA CYS A 10 40.85 -17.49 -16.10
C CYS A 10 39.90 -17.21 -17.28
N LYS A 11 39.81 -18.14 -18.27
CA LYS A 11 38.88 -18.01 -19.38
C LYS A 11 37.39 -18.09 -18.98
N ARG A 12 37.08 -18.79 -17.89
CA ARG A 12 35.71 -18.98 -17.43
C ARG A 12 35.14 -17.71 -16.74
N TRP A 13 36.00 -16.78 -16.32
CA TRP A 13 35.63 -15.52 -15.68
C TRP A 13 35.55 -14.35 -16.66
N CYS A 14 36.15 -14.45 -17.82
CA CYS A 14 36.16 -13.34 -18.79
C CYS A 14 34.93 -13.33 -19.72
N ASP A 15 34.15 -14.40 -19.78
CA ASP A 15 32.97 -14.51 -20.66
C ASP A 15 31.64 -14.37 -19.87
N GLN A 16 31.67 -13.98 -18.59
CA GLN A 16 30.45 -13.73 -17.84
C GLN A 16 29.91 -12.34 -18.18
N VAL A 17 28.79 -12.33 -18.87
CA VAL A 17 27.96 -11.13 -19.03
C VAL A 17 27.59 -10.66 -17.63
N MET A 18 27.70 -9.37 -17.35
CA MET A 18 27.25 -8.76 -16.10
C MET A 18 25.82 -9.23 -15.81
N GLN A 19 25.60 -9.81 -14.63
CA GLN A 19 24.29 -10.16 -14.14
C GLN A 19 23.93 -9.18 -13.03
N ILE A 20 22.74 -8.59 -13.14
CA ILE A 20 22.18 -7.72 -12.13
C ILE A 20 21.15 -8.54 -11.36
N GLU A 21 21.39 -8.74 -10.07
CA GLU A 21 20.46 -9.41 -9.18
C GLU A 21 19.80 -8.38 -8.25
N GLN A 22 18.48 -8.50 -8.07
CA GLN A 22 17.72 -7.63 -7.19
C GLN A 22 17.40 -8.36 -5.89
N PHE A 23 17.81 -7.76 -4.76
CA PHE A 23 17.51 -8.26 -3.43
C PHE A 23 16.59 -7.29 -2.68
N PHE A 24 15.76 -7.84 -1.79
CA PHE A 24 14.86 -7.07 -0.92
C PHE A 24 13.86 -6.17 -1.65
N PRO A 25 13.14 -6.67 -2.65
CA PRO A 25 12.16 -5.87 -3.35
C PRO A 25 11.04 -5.43 -2.40
N THR A 26 10.57 -4.19 -2.55
CA THR A 26 9.34 -3.74 -1.91
C THR A 26 8.15 -4.24 -2.71
N ASN A 27 7.34 -5.11 -2.09
CA ASN A 27 6.18 -5.69 -2.76
C ASN A 27 4.93 -4.89 -2.41
N ILE A 28 4.22 -4.41 -3.42
CA ILE A 28 2.91 -3.75 -3.30
C ILE A 28 1.96 -4.49 -4.23
N SER A 29 0.88 -5.03 -3.67
CA SER A 29 -0.21 -5.60 -4.46
C SER A 29 -1.15 -4.49 -4.93
N ASN A 30 -1.69 -4.65 -6.13
CA ASN A 30 -2.65 -3.76 -6.74
C ASN A 30 -3.76 -4.61 -7.36
N SER A 31 -4.97 -4.55 -6.79
CA SER A 31 -6.14 -5.29 -7.28
C SER A 31 -7.39 -4.40 -7.31
N PHE A 32 -8.44 -4.84 -7.99
CA PHE A 32 -9.70 -4.13 -8.06
C PHE A 32 -10.83 -5.00 -7.52
N CYS A 33 -11.70 -4.39 -6.71
CA CYS A 33 -12.88 -5.03 -6.16
C CYS A 33 -13.89 -5.35 -7.29
N PRO A 34 -14.22 -6.62 -7.55
CA PRO A 34 -15.07 -7.00 -8.67
C PRO A 34 -16.53 -6.55 -8.52
N PHE A 35 -16.96 -6.23 -7.31
CA PHE A 35 -18.32 -5.78 -7.00
C PHE A 35 -18.35 -4.33 -6.47
N HIS A 36 -17.31 -3.55 -6.73
CA HIS A 36 -17.22 -2.16 -6.28
C HIS A 36 -18.47 -1.34 -6.63
N ASN A 37 -18.90 -1.40 -7.88
CA ASN A 37 -20.04 -0.64 -8.37
C ASN A 37 -21.37 -0.99 -7.67
N GLU A 38 -21.46 -2.19 -7.10
CA GLU A 38 -22.66 -2.64 -6.37
C GLU A 38 -22.73 -2.01 -4.96
N VAL A 39 -21.59 -1.76 -4.33
CA VAL A 39 -21.50 -1.32 -2.94
C VAL A 39 -21.10 0.15 -2.79
N GLU A 40 -20.50 0.76 -3.81
CA GLU A 40 -19.92 2.10 -3.76
C GLU A 40 -20.88 3.13 -3.16
N LYS A 41 -22.06 3.28 -3.77
CA LYS A 41 -23.02 4.31 -3.35
C LYS A 41 -23.46 4.13 -1.90
N GLN A 42 -23.80 2.89 -1.52
CA GLN A 42 -24.24 2.58 -0.16
C GLN A 42 -23.15 2.89 0.87
N LEU A 43 -21.89 2.49 0.60
CA LEU A 43 -20.78 2.72 1.51
C LEU A 43 -20.41 4.20 1.60
N ILE A 44 -20.45 4.93 0.50
CA ILE A 44 -20.23 6.38 0.51
C ILE A 44 -21.29 7.10 1.36
N ASP A 45 -22.57 6.79 1.13
CA ASP A 45 -23.67 7.39 1.90
C ASP A 45 -23.53 7.05 3.40
N HIS A 46 -23.10 5.84 3.71
CA HIS A 46 -22.84 5.40 5.10
C HIS A 46 -21.65 6.15 5.72
N CYS A 47 -20.51 6.27 5.03
CA CYS A 47 -19.37 7.07 5.51
C CYS A 47 -19.78 8.53 5.80
N PHE A 48 -20.57 9.15 4.92
CA PHE A 48 -21.07 10.51 5.17
C PHE A 48 -22.08 10.58 6.32
N SER A 49 -22.88 9.54 6.55
CA SER A 49 -23.74 9.45 7.74
C SER A 49 -22.93 9.39 9.01
N ILE A 50 -21.91 8.52 9.06
CA ILE A 50 -20.98 8.42 10.20
C ILE A 50 -20.30 9.77 10.45
N SER A 51 -19.84 10.45 9.40
CA SER A 51 -19.12 11.74 9.55
C SER A 51 -19.95 12.86 10.15
N LYS A 52 -21.28 12.73 10.16
CA LYS A 52 -22.20 13.69 10.81
C LYS A 52 -22.43 13.37 12.30
N THR A 53 -22.25 12.14 12.71
CA THR A 53 -22.60 11.65 14.05
C THR A 53 -21.38 11.36 14.91
N ILE A 54 -20.27 10.93 14.30
CA ILE A 54 -19.03 10.64 15.01
C ILE A 54 -18.05 11.78 14.84
N LYS A 55 -17.54 12.31 15.96
CA LYS A 55 -16.50 13.34 15.94
C LYS A 55 -15.26 12.77 15.23
N LYS A 56 -14.64 13.58 14.37
CA LYS A 56 -13.37 13.19 13.76
C LYS A 56 -12.33 12.90 14.85
N SER A 57 -11.43 11.97 14.58
CA SER A 57 -10.30 11.71 15.47
C SER A 57 -9.43 12.96 15.61
N ASP A 58 -8.99 13.23 16.83
CA ASP A 58 -8.01 14.27 17.14
C ASP A 58 -6.57 13.73 17.05
N ASN A 59 -6.35 12.64 16.30
CA ASN A 59 -5.05 11.97 16.19
C ASN A 59 -4.01 12.89 15.54
N ILE A 60 -2.86 13.00 16.20
CA ILE A 60 -1.72 13.85 15.84
C ILE A 60 -1.06 13.52 14.49
N PHE A 61 -1.32 12.32 13.91
CA PHE A 61 -0.79 11.93 12.59
C PHE A 61 -1.40 12.72 11.42
N GLN A 62 -2.20 13.74 11.71
CA GLN A 62 -2.92 14.52 10.72
C GLN A 62 -2.53 15.99 10.82
N ASN A 63 -1.39 16.30 10.24
CA ASN A 63 -0.87 17.67 10.34
C ASN A 63 -1.72 18.70 9.61
N ASN A 64 -2.59 18.30 8.71
CA ASN A 64 -3.40 19.24 7.96
C ASN A 64 -4.77 19.58 8.58
N GLY A 65 -5.06 19.11 9.73
CA GLY A 65 -6.22 19.55 10.55
C GLY A 65 -7.63 19.48 9.93
N GLN A 66 -7.76 19.42 8.61
CA GLN A 66 -9.00 19.46 7.83
C GLN A 66 -9.56 18.07 7.52
N LEU A 67 -8.67 17.09 7.31
CA LEU A 67 -9.03 15.72 7.01
C LEU A 67 -10.00 15.15 8.07
N TYR A 68 -11.14 14.61 7.62
CA TYR A 68 -11.99 13.82 8.48
C TYR A 68 -11.49 12.37 8.49
N THR A 69 -11.33 11.79 9.67
CA THR A 69 -10.92 10.40 9.88
C THR A 69 -11.67 9.79 11.04
N THR A 70 -11.93 8.50 10.94
CA THR A 70 -12.49 7.70 12.03
C THR A 70 -11.43 6.90 12.79
N TYR A 71 -10.15 7.15 12.57
CA TYR A 71 -9.07 6.46 13.28
C TYR A 71 -9.25 6.53 14.80
N GLY A 72 -9.35 5.37 15.45
CA GLY A 72 -9.55 5.27 16.89
C GLY A 72 -10.93 5.70 17.41
N THR A 73 -11.86 6.10 16.56
CA THR A 73 -13.23 6.49 16.94
C THR A 73 -14.33 5.61 16.37
N HIS A 74 -14.07 4.93 15.25
CA HIS A 74 -15.00 3.98 14.65
C HIS A 74 -14.22 2.94 13.86
N ASP A 75 -14.36 1.67 14.22
CA ASP A 75 -13.71 0.55 13.54
C ASP A 75 -14.62 -0.04 12.47
N ILE A 76 -14.29 0.15 11.20
CA ILE A 76 -15.07 -0.38 10.08
C ILE A 76 -15.01 -1.90 9.95
N LEU A 77 -14.09 -2.60 10.65
CA LEU A 77 -14.09 -4.07 10.69
C LEU A 77 -15.28 -4.61 11.48
N LEU A 78 -15.81 -3.82 12.41
CA LEU A 78 -16.97 -4.17 13.26
C LEU A 78 -18.30 -3.63 12.68
N ASP A 79 -18.25 -2.87 11.61
CA ASP A 79 -19.41 -2.28 10.96
C ASP A 79 -19.97 -3.23 9.90
N GLU A 80 -21.18 -3.76 10.14
CA GLU A 80 -21.86 -4.72 9.26
C GLU A 80 -22.01 -4.21 7.82
N LYS A 81 -22.12 -2.89 7.60
CA LYS A 81 -22.23 -2.31 6.26
C LYS A 81 -20.99 -2.57 5.42
N PHE A 82 -19.83 -2.72 6.05
CA PHE A 82 -18.57 -3.02 5.38
C PHE A 82 -18.24 -4.51 5.32
N GLU A 83 -19.08 -5.40 5.88
CA GLU A 83 -18.76 -6.83 6.01
C GLU A 83 -18.34 -7.47 4.67
N ARG A 84 -19.12 -7.25 3.61
CA ARG A 84 -18.82 -7.81 2.27
C ARG A 84 -17.46 -7.32 1.76
N LEU A 85 -17.18 -6.02 1.90
CA LEU A 85 -15.90 -5.44 1.50
C LEU A 85 -14.75 -5.95 2.36
N ASN A 86 -14.93 -5.98 3.68
CA ASN A 86 -13.94 -6.47 4.63
C ASN A 86 -13.56 -7.93 4.35
N ASN A 87 -14.53 -8.79 4.07
CA ASN A 87 -14.27 -10.19 3.75
C ASN A 87 -13.46 -10.33 2.45
N TRP A 88 -13.79 -9.57 1.41
CA TRP A 88 -13.00 -9.56 0.19
C TRP A 88 -11.56 -9.05 0.44
N ILE A 89 -11.37 -7.97 1.20
CA ILE A 89 -10.04 -7.47 1.55
C ILE A 89 -9.23 -8.52 2.32
N LYS A 90 -9.85 -9.25 3.25
CA LYS A 90 -9.18 -10.34 3.98
C LYS A 90 -8.71 -11.46 3.04
N ASP A 91 -9.52 -11.81 2.05
CA ASP A 91 -9.15 -12.80 1.04
C ASP A 91 -7.97 -12.32 0.17
N GLU A 92 -7.96 -11.05 -0.24
CA GLU A 92 -6.86 -10.45 -1.01
C GLU A 92 -5.56 -10.39 -0.16
N VAL A 93 -5.66 -10.04 1.12
CA VAL A 93 -4.52 -10.07 2.05
C VAL A 93 -3.97 -11.49 2.19
N LYS A 94 -4.85 -12.49 2.30
CA LYS A 94 -4.42 -13.89 2.34
C LYS A 94 -3.67 -14.27 1.06
N LYS A 95 -4.18 -13.94 -0.13
CA LYS A 95 -3.50 -14.19 -1.40
C LYS A 95 -2.12 -13.51 -1.46
N TYR A 96 -2.02 -12.26 -0.98
CA TYR A 96 -0.76 -11.52 -0.90
C TYR A 96 0.27 -12.25 -0.04
N VAL A 97 -0.13 -12.69 1.16
CA VAL A 97 0.72 -13.44 2.11
C VAL A 97 1.18 -14.76 1.51
N ASP A 98 0.24 -15.51 0.91
CA ASP A 98 0.52 -16.81 0.29
C ASP A 98 1.49 -16.65 -0.91
N THR A 99 1.29 -15.63 -1.75
CA THR A 99 2.16 -15.33 -2.90
C THR A 99 3.59 -15.01 -2.46
N LEU A 100 3.74 -14.26 -1.38
CA LEU A 100 5.04 -13.93 -0.81
C LEU A 100 5.62 -15.02 0.09
N ARG A 101 4.90 -16.14 0.27
CA ARG A 101 5.28 -17.26 1.14
C ARG A 101 5.61 -16.82 2.56
N MET A 102 4.91 -15.83 3.06
CA MET A 102 5.11 -15.31 4.42
C MET A 102 4.55 -16.31 5.43
N LYS A 103 5.38 -16.69 6.40
CA LYS A 103 4.95 -17.55 7.52
C LYS A 103 4.44 -16.67 8.66
N VAL A 104 3.23 -16.17 8.52
CA VAL A 104 2.60 -15.30 9.52
C VAL A 104 1.23 -15.86 9.91
N ASN A 105 0.90 -15.75 11.19
CA ASN A 105 -0.46 -15.98 11.66
C ASN A 105 -1.20 -14.65 11.60
N LEU A 106 -2.06 -14.48 10.60
CA LEU A 106 -2.78 -13.24 10.40
C LEU A 106 -3.87 -13.09 11.47
N LYS A 107 -3.74 -12.04 12.25
CA LYS A 107 -4.82 -11.53 13.08
C LYS A 107 -5.27 -10.20 12.49
N TYR A 108 -6.56 -10.10 12.22
CA TYR A 108 -7.19 -8.86 11.78
C TYR A 108 -7.64 -8.08 13.00
N GLU A 109 -6.68 -7.46 13.68
CA GLU A 109 -6.93 -6.68 14.89
C GLU A 109 -6.97 -5.18 14.56
N GLY A 110 -8.05 -4.62 14.81
CA GLY A 110 -8.52 -3.36 15.28
C GLY A 110 -7.88 -2.07 14.85
N ASN A 111 -7.75 -1.70 13.57
CA ASN A 111 -7.72 -0.28 13.17
C ASN A 111 -8.06 -0.14 11.68
N ALA A 112 -9.23 -0.61 11.28
CA ALA A 112 -9.73 -0.20 9.98
C ALA A 112 -10.60 1.04 10.15
N PHE A 113 -10.28 2.08 9.39
CA PHE A 113 -10.92 3.39 9.46
C PHE A 113 -11.06 3.95 8.06
N PHE A 114 -11.89 4.97 7.90
CA PHE A 114 -11.94 5.70 6.64
C PHE A 114 -11.55 7.16 6.82
N ASN A 115 -11.06 7.72 5.74
CA ASN A 115 -10.68 9.11 5.61
C ASN A 115 -11.53 9.80 4.54
N ILE A 116 -11.95 11.05 4.80
CA ILE A 116 -12.58 11.91 3.80
C ILE A 116 -11.65 13.10 3.57
N TYR A 117 -11.06 13.15 2.38
CA TYR A 117 -10.20 14.23 1.93
C TYR A 117 -11.01 15.30 1.19
N LYS A 118 -10.80 16.54 1.53
CA LYS A 118 -11.27 17.71 0.79
C LYS A 118 -10.13 18.27 -0.06
N LYS A 119 -10.43 19.29 -0.85
CA LYS A 119 -9.41 20.02 -1.60
C LYS A 119 -8.35 20.56 -0.64
N HIS A 120 -7.07 20.31 -0.96
CA HIS A 120 -5.88 20.66 -0.17
C HIS A 120 -5.63 19.83 1.08
N ASP A 121 -6.46 18.85 1.40
CA ASP A 121 -6.12 17.89 2.44
C ASP A 121 -5.03 16.93 1.95
N TYR A 122 -4.11 16.61 2.83
CA TYR A 122 -3.06 15.62 2.59
C TYR A 122 -2.73 14.86 3.88
N GLN A 123 -2.06 13.76 3.73
CA GLN A 123 -1.48 13.02 4.83
C GLN A 123 0.03 12.94 4.61
N GLU A 124 0.79 13.24 5.64
CA GLU A 124 2.24 13.16 5.58
C GLU A 124 2.73 11.71 5.41
N THR A 125 3.96 11.58 4.96
CA THR A 125 4.63 10.29 4.92
C THR A 125 4.81 9.78 6.34
N HIS A 126 4.35 8.56 6.60
CA HIS A 126 4.41 7.93 7.90
C HIS A 126 4.60 6.42 7.75
N ASP A 127 4.99 5.77 8.83
CA ASP A 127 5.09 4.32 8.97
C ASP A 127 3.90 3.79 9.76
N HIS A 128 3.51 2.56 9.48
CA HIS A 128 2.46 1.86 10.22
C HIS A 128 3.08 0.96 11.31
N ALA A 129 3.67 1.58 12.32
CA ALA A 129 4.32 0.87 13.42
C ALA A 129 3.35 -0.10 14.11
N GLY A 130 3.80 -1.35 14.35
CA GLY A 130 2.99 -2.39 14.97
C GLY A 130 2.15 -3.23 14.00
N SER A 131 2.03 -2.83 12.74
CA SER A 131 1.36 -3.61 11.70
C SER A 131 2.38 -4.37 10.85
N ILE A 132 2.01 -5.59 10.39
CA ILE A 132 2.81 -6.36 9.45
C ILE A 132 2.40 -6.03 8.01
N ILE A 133 1.10 -5.84 7.79
CA ILE A 133 0.49 -5.58 6.50
C ILE A 133 -0.50 -4.44 6.66
N SER A 134 -0.47 -3.52 5.71
CA SER A 134 -1.42 -2.44 5.59
C SER A 134 -2.13 -2.46 4.25
N CYS A 135 -3.37 -1.96 4.25
CA CYS A 135 -4.20 -1.89 3.07
C CYS A 135 -4.75 -0.48 2.88
N ILE A 136 -4.89 -0.06 1.63
CA ILE A 136 -5.60 1.16 1.25
C ILE A 136 -6.61 0.80 0.19
N TYR A 137 -7.89 1.04 0.47
CA TYR A 137 -8.98 0.87 -0.48
C TYR A 137 -9.54 2.23 -0.89
N PHE A 138 -9.63 2.49 -2.18
CA PHE A 138 -10.18 3.73 -2.71
C PHE A 138 -11.67 3.56 -2.96
N LEU A 139 -12.48 4.01 -2.01
CA LEU A 139 -13.93 3.92 -2.13
C LEU A 139 -14.47 4.92 -3.15
N LYS A 140 -13.94 6.14 -3.16
CA LYS A 140 -14.31 7.21 -4.09
C LYS A 140 -13.11 8.07 -4.43
N SER A 141 -12.99 8.42 -5.69
CA SER A 141 -12.01 9.38 -6.19
C SER A 141 -12.50 9.99 -7.51
N ASN A 142 -11.80 10.98 -8.00
CA ASN A 142 -12.00 11.58 -9.33
C ASN A 142 -10.64 11.89 -9.96
N GLU A 143 -10.63 12.36 -11.19
CA GLU A 143 -9.41 12.67 -11.95
C GLU A 143 -8.48 13.70 -11.28
N LYS A 144 -8.99 14.48 -10.32
CA LYS A 144 -8.22 15.48 -9.56
C LYS A 144 -7.80 14.97 -8.18
N SER A 145 -8.10 13.71 -7.86
CA SER A 145 -7.73 13.11 -6.57
C SER A 145 -6.21 12.90 -6.49
N SER A 146 -5.67 13.07 -5.29
CA SER A 146 -4.25 12.88 -5.02
C SER A 146 -3.82 11.43 -5.23
N ARG A 147 -2.53 11.26 -5.47
CA ARG A 147 -1.84 9.98 -5.53
C ARG A 147 -1.43 9.51 -4.14
N VAL A 148 -1.26 8.20 -3.99
CA VAL A 148 -0.55 7.63 -2.85
C VAL A 148 0.90 7.39 -3.23
N PHE A 149 1.81 7.88 -2.40
CA PHE A 149 3.25 7.77 -2.60
C PHE A 149 3.84 6.79 -1.59
N PHE A 150 4.69 5.90 -2.07
CA PHE A 150 5.54 5.05 -1.24
C PHE A 150 6.97 5.52 -1.40
N LYS A 151 7.61 5.85 -0.28
CA LYS A 151 9.02 6.25 -0.24
C LYS A 151 9.89 5.06 0.12
N SER A 152 10.98 4.86 -0.63
CA SER A 152 12.00 3.91 -0.23
C SER A 152 12.71 4.40 1.02
N ARG A 153 13.01 3.46 1.94
CA ARG A 153 13.91 3.74 3.08
C ARG A 153 15.39 3.78 2.66
N MET A 154 15.70 3.22 1.50
CA MET A 154 17.05 3.32 0.92
C MET A 154 17.15 4.64 0.16
N TYR A 155 17.92 5.55 0.71
CA TYR A 155 18.20 6.82 0.06
C TYR A 155 19.26 6.57 -1.02
N ASP A 156 18.88 6.76 -2.28
CA ASP A 156 19.81 6.76 -3.39
C ASP A 156 20.06 8.22 -3.79
N ASN A 157 21.30 8.68 -3.64
CA ASN A 157 21.71 10.03 -4.01
C ASN A 157 22.10 10.16 -5.50
N ILE A 158 21.87 9.10 -6.27
CA ILE A 158 22.18 9.07 -7.69
C ILE A 158 20.99 9.65 -8.47
N GLU A 159 21.25 10.64 -9.31
CA GLU A 159 20.26 11.11 -10.28
C GLU A 159 20.05 10.02 -11.33
N HIS A 160 18.80 9.59 -11.47
CA HIS A 160 18.39 8.61 -12.48
C HIS A 160 17.79 9.35 -13.68
N ASP A 161 18.01 8.79 -14.87
CA ASP A 161 17.34 9.25 -16.08
C ASP A 161 15.82 9.24 -15.88
N SER A 162 15.16 10.31 -16.34
CA SER A 162 13.71 10.51 -16.23
C SER A 162 12.87 9.43 -16.92
N SER A 163 13.48 8.59 -17.75
CA SER A 163 12.84 7.42 -18.37
C SER A 163 12.66 6.25 -17.40
N ASN A 164 13.42 6.21 -16.28
CA ASN A 164 13.24 5.28 -15.18
C ASN A 164 12.69 6.01 -13.96
N PRO A 165 11.63 5.52 -13.32
CA PRO A 165 11.15 6.16 -12.10
C PRO A 165 12.30 6.21 -11.09
N PRO A 166 12.49 7.35 -10.39
CA PRO A 166 13.53 7.47 -9.40
C PRO A 166 13.37 6.35 -8.38
N THR A 167 14.44 5.65 -8.09
CA THR A 167 14.48 4.46 -7.23
C THR A 167 13.99 4.71 -5.80
N GLY A 168 13.68 5.97 -5.45
CA GLY A 168 13.25 6.37 -4.11
C GLY A 168 11.74 6.47 -3.89
N ASN A 169 10.92 6.65 -4.94
CA ASN A 169 9.50 6.89 -4.78
C ASN A 169 8.67 6.15 -5.84
N VAL A 170 7.61 5.50 -5.40
CA VAL A 170 6.59 4.90 -6.27
C VAL A 170 5.24 5.50 -5.91
N TRP A 171 4.37 5.73 -6.88
CA TRP A 171 3.02 6.23 -6.63
C TRP A 171 1.95 5.43 -7.35
N PHE A 172 0.76 5.48 -6.79
CA PHE A 172 -0.44 4.89 -7.38
C PHE A 172 -1.54 5.94 -7.48
N GLU A 173 -2.21 5.94 -8.63
CA GLU A 173 -3.42 6.74 -8.80
C GLU A 173 -4.54 6.22 -7.90
N SER A 174 -5.26 7.17 -7.28
CA SER A 174 -6.49 6.86 -6.53
C SER A 174 -7.60 6.53 -7.52
N GLN A 175 -7.92 5.26 -7.68
CA GLN A 175 -8.99 4.81 -8.58
C GLN A 175 -10.07 4.10 -7.76
N PRO A 176 -11.37 4.43 -7.96
CA PRO A 176 -12.46 3.75 -7.25
C PRO A 176 -12.38 2.23 -7.42
N GLY A 177 -12.58 1.51 -6.33
CA GLY A 177 -12.49 0.05 -6.30
C GLY A 177 -11.08 -0.53 -6.21
N LYS A 178 -10.03 0.28 -6.31
CA LYS A 178 -8.65 -0.18 -6.19
C LYS A 178 -8.29 -0.47 -4.73
N LEU A 179 -7.60 -1.59 -4.52
CA LEU A 179 -6.99 -2.00 -3.25
C LEU A 179 -5.48 -2.08 -3.42
N LEU A 180 -4.75 -1.42 -2.56
CA LEU A 180 -3.31 -1.58 -2.39
C LEU A 180 -3.04 -2.37 -1.13
N ILE A 181 -2.14 -3.36 -1.19
CA ILE A 181 -1.68 -4.14 -0.03
C ILE A 181 -0.16 -4.10 -0.02
N PHE A 182 0.41 -3.78 1.13
CA PHE A 182 1.86 -3.64 1.29
C PHE A 182 2.31 -4.02 2.71
N ARG A 183 3.59 -4.25 2.87
CA ARG A 183 4.20 -4.40 4.19
C ARG A 183 4.29 -3.03 4.86
N SER A 184 3.93 -3.00 6.12
CA SER A 184 3.95 -1.80 6.96
C SER A 184 5.36 -1.38 7.35
#